data_a6c444608ce96a46667ce8894b14ec00
#
_entry.id   a6c444608ce96a46667ce8894b14ec00
#
_cell.length_a   1.000
_cell.length_b   1.000
_cell.length_c   1.000
_cell.angle_alpha   90.00
_cell.angle_beta   90.00
_cell.angle_gamma   90.00
#
_symmetry.space_group_name_H-M   'P 1'
#
loop_
_entity.id
_entity.type
_entity.pdbx_description
1 polymer ?
#
loop_
_entity_poly.entity_id
_entity_poly.type
_entity_poly.pdbx_seq_one_letter_code
_entity_poly.pdbx_strand_id
1 'polypeptide(L)'
;TPNMERLAKKGMMFTQAYACNISSATRCSLITGANNTRHRVTNWTLEKNKATDRPSNTIELPDWNYNGVSQVTGTPNTFVGTSFVELLRQNGYHTIHCGKAHFGSIDTPGENPTHWGFEVNIAGHAAGGLATYLSEQNYGHTRDGKPYSLMAIPGLEDYWGTGIFATEALTQEAIKALDKAKKYNQPFYLYMAHYAIHVPVDKDMRFFPKYIKKGLSDKEAAYASLIEGMDK
;
A
#
# COMPACT_ATOMS: atom_id res chain seq x y z
N THR A 1 -0.43 -20.23 -7.41
CA THR A 1 0.37 -19.44 -6.44
C THR A 1 1.46 -20.29 -5.77
N PRO A 2 2.43 -20.83 -6.57
CA PRO A 2 3.39 -21.82 -6.04
C PRO A 2 4.31 -21.25 -4.96
N ASN A 3 4.65 -19.97 -5.00
CA ASN A 3 5.52 -19.36 -3.99
C ASN A 3 4.78 -19.09 -2.68
N MET A 4 3.53 -18.59 -2.74
CA MET A 4 2.67 -18.46 -1.56
C MET A 4 2.38 -19.84 -0.91
N GLU A 5 2.12 -20.87 -1.73
CA GLU A 5 1.92 -22.23 -1.25
C GLU A 5 3.20 -22.80 -0.58
N ARG A 6 4.37 -22.49 -1.15
CA ARG A 6 5.65 -22.88 -0.56
C ARG A 6 5.86 -22.20 0.80
N LEU A 7 5.51 -20.92 0.91
CA LEU A 7 5.57 -20.17 2.17
C LEU A 7 4.62 -20.79 3.20
N ALA A 8 3.37 -21.07 2.84
CA ALA A 8 2.38 -21.69 3.70
C ALA A 8 2.84 -23.08 4.21
N LYS A 9 3.45 -23.90 3.34
CA LYS A 9 4.00 -25.23 3.71
C LYS A 9 5.19 -25.15 4.66
N LYS A 10 5.97 -24.07 4.63
CA LYS A 10 7.15 -23.86 5.49
C LYS A 10 6.85 -23.09 6.77
N GLY A 11 5.71 -22.45 6.84
CA GLY A 11 5.30 -21.58 7.94
C GLY A 11 4.01 -22.03 8.60
N MET A 12 3.22 -21.06 8.99
CA MET A 12 1.91 -21.24 9.61
C MET A 12 0.84 -20.53 8.81
N MET A 13 -0.26 -21.21 8.55
CA MET A 13 -1.44 -20.64 7.91
C MET A 13 -2.56 -20.50 8.92
N PHE A 14 -2.99 -19.26 9.18
CA PHE A 14 -4.12 -18.99 10.05
C PHE A 14 -5.43 -19.20 9.29
N THR A 15 -6.27 -20.10 9.75
CA THR A 15 -7.58 -20.38 9.14
C THR A 15 -8.67 -19.42 9.58
N GLN A 16 -8.41 -18.66 10.67
CA GLN A 16 -9.30 -17.62 11.17
C GLN A 16 -8.47 -16.36 11.43
N ALA A 17 -8.41 -15.49 10.45
CA ALA A 17 -7.77 -14.20 10.53
C ALA A 17 -8.76 -13.11 10.10
N TYR A 18 -8.87 -12.05 10.88
CA TYR A 18 -9.86 -10.99 10.69
C TYR A 18 -9.18 -9.66 10.44
N ALA A 19 -9.79 -8.85 9.60
CA ALA A 19 -9.35 -7.49 9.30
C ALA A 19 -10.52 -6.52 9.49
N CYS A 20 -10.24 -5.22 9.53
CA CYS A 20 -11.29 -4.23 9.45
C CYS A 20 -11.95 -4.26 8.05
N ASN A 21 -13.11 -3.65 7.94
CA ASN A 21 -13.91 -3.63 6.71
C ASN A 21 -13.23 -2.92 5.53
N ILE A 22 -12.19 -2.10 5.79
CA ILE A 22 -11.52 -1.33 4.74
C ILE A 22 -10.01 -1.22 4.99
N SER A 23 -9.26 -0.94 3.92
CA SER A 23 -7.81 -0.97 3.86
C SER A 23 -7.14 -0.03 4.87
N SER A 24 -7.48 1.26 4.90
CA SER A 24 -6.85 2.23 5.81
C SER A 24 -7.07 1.87 7.27
N ALA A 25 -8.29 1.48 7.66
CA ALA A 25 -8.60 1.03 9.01
C ALA A 25 -7.75 -0.19 9.40
N THR A 26 -7.67 -1.20 8.52
CA THR A 26 -6.86 -2.39 8.73
C THR A 26 -5.37 -2.04 8.87
N ARG A 27 -4.85 -1.15 8.02
CA ARG A 27 -3.44 -0.79 8.01
C ARG A 27 -3.04 0.02 9.24
N CYS A 28 -3.89 0.97 9.65
CA CYS A 28 -3.70 1.69 10.92
C CYS A 28 -3.71 0.74 12.12
N SER A 29 -4.65 -0.19 12.16
CA SER A 29 -4.71 -1.22 13.21
C SER A 29 -3.48 -2.12 13.21
N LEU A 30 -3.04 -2.58 12.02
CA LEU A 30 -1.87 -3.44 11.88
C LEU A 30 -0.59 -2.76 12.38
N ILE A 31 -0.36 -1.51 11.96
CA ILE A 31 0.91 -0.83 12.26
C ILE A 31 1.01 -0.35 13.71
N THR A 32 -0.13 -0.13 14.38
CA THR A 32 -0.17 0.42 15.74
C THR A 32 -0.65 -0.57 16.80
N GLY A 33 -1.23 -1.70 16.40
CA GLY A 33 -1.93 -2.61 17.32
C GLY A 33 -3.22 -2.05 17.92
N ALA A 34 -3.66 -0.88 17.48
CA ALA A 34 -4.88 -0.24 17.98
C ALA A 34 -6.12 -0.75 17.24
N ASN A 35 -7.21 -0.95 17.96
CA ASN A 35 -8.51 -1.28 17.35
C ASN A 35 -9.07 -0.04 16.59
N ASN A 36 -9.82 -0.27 15.53
CA ASN A 36 -10.40 0.80 14.71
C ASN A 36 -11.38 1.70 15.47
N THR A 37 -12.05 1.19 16.49
CA THR A 37 -12.87 2.00 17.40
C THR A 37 -12.05 3.01 18.21
N ARG A 38 -10.75 2.72 18.41
CA ARG A 38 -9.83 3.58 19.14
C ARG A 38 -9.22 4.66 18.26
N HIS A 39 -8.73 4.30 17.07
CA HIS A 39 -8.14 5.29 16.16
C HIS A 39 -9.16 5.99 15.26
N ARG A 40 -10.40 5.51 15.21
CA ARG A 40 -11.52 6.12 14.47
C ARG A 40 -11.32 6.25 12.96
N VAL A 41 -10.36 5.53 12.38
CA VAL A 41 -10.27 5.37 10.94
C VAL A 41 -11.27 4.28 10.55
N THR A 42 -12.41 4.67 10.01
CA THR A 42 -13.54 3.76 9.75
C THR A 42 -13.88 3.67 8.26
N ASN A 43 -13.29 4.54 7.44
CA ASN A 43 -13.43 4.55 5.99
C ASN A 43 -12.07 4.78 5.33
N TRP A 44 -12.00 4.66 3.99
CA TRP A 44 -10.74 4.90 3.28
C TRP A 44 -10.35 6.39 3.35
N THR A 45 -9.05 6.65 3.49
CA THR A 45 -8.50 7.98 3.61
C THR A 45 -7.80 8.38 2.31
N LEU A 46 -7.91 9.64 1.89
CA LEU A 46 -7.14 10.19 0.77
C LEU A 46 -6.91 11.69 0.92
N GLU A 47 -7.99 12.47 0.95
CA GLU A 47 -7.90 13.93 1.02
C GLU A 47 -8.14 14.41 2.45
N LYS A 48 -7.33 15.39 2.89
CA LYS A 48 -7.45 15.99 4.22
C LYS A 48 -8.81 16.67 4.39
N ASN A 49 -9.43 16.46 5.55
CA ASN A 49 -10.72 17.07 5.93
C ASN A 49 -11.85 16.77 4.95
N LYS A 50 -11.77 15.68 4.20
CA LYS A 50 -12.82 15.26 3.29
C LYS A 50 -13.37 13.91 3.70
N ALA A 51 -14.64 13.89 4.06
CA ALA A 51 -15.36 12.64 4.36
C ALA A 51 -15.51 11.82 3.07
N THR A 52 -15.31 10.52 3.17
CA THR A 52 -15.49 9.57 2.06
C THR A 52 -16.88 8.94 2.06
N ASP A 53 -17.65 9.17 3.11
CA ASP A 53 -19.03 8.71 3.19
C ASP A 53 -19.96 9.54 2.30
N ARG A 54 -21.03 8.91 1.86
CA ARG A 54 -22.02 9.61 1.04
C ARG A 54 -22.74 10.67 1.86
N PRO A 55 -22.99 11.86 1.30
CA PRO A 55 -23.82 12.85 1.94
C PRO A 55 -25.19 12.27 2.33
N SER A 56 -25.66 12.59 3.52
CA SER A 56 -26.96 12.19 4.03
C SER A 56 -27.72 13.42 4.52
N ASN A 57 -29.02 13.48 4.23
CA ASN A 57 -29.88 14.55 4.72
C ASN A 57 -30.44 14.25 6.13
N THR A 58 -30.16 13.04 6.65
CA THR A 58 -30.74 12.56 7.91
C THR A 58 -29.68 12.21 8.96
N ILE A 59 -28.42 12.13 8.57
CA ILE A 59 -27.31 11.76 9.44
C ILE A 59 -26.20 12.78 9.26
N GLU A 60 -25.82 13.44 10.36
CA GLU A 60 -24.61 14.27 10.40
C GLU A 60 -23.38 13.37 10.53
N LEU A 61 -22.36 13.66 9.69
CA LEU A 61 -21.11 12.92 9.74
C LEU A 61 -20.27 13.46 10.91
N PRO A 62 -19.76 12.60 11.80
CA PRO A 62 -18.90 13.03 12.88
C PRO A 62 -17.52 13.47 12.38
N ASP A 63 -16.90 14.43 13.05
CA ASP A 63 -15.58 14.97 12.69
C ASP A 63 -14.50 13.90 12.57
N TRP A 64 -14.53 12.88 13.43
CA TRP A 64 -13.56 11.79 13.39
C TRP A 64 -13.65 10.92 12.14
N ASN A 65 -14.73 11.02 11.36
CA ASN A 65 -14.88 10.26 10.11
C ASN A 65 -14.06 10.82 8.94
N TYR A 66 -13.40 11.91 9.12
CA TYR A 66 -12.53 12.49 8.10
C TYR A 66 -11.19 11.75 7.92
N ASN A 67 -10.63 11.10 8.88
CA ASN A 67 -9.42 10.27 8.78
C ASN A 67 -8.97 9.74 10.15
N GLY A 68 -9.87 9.68 11.09
CA GLY A 68 -9.58 9.20 12.43
C GLY A 68 -9.34 10.31 13.46
N VAL A 69 -8.88 9.90 14.63
CA VAL A 69 -8.59 10.79 15.76
C VAL A 69 -7.12 10.77 16.06
N SER A 70 -6.49 11.93 16.02
CA SER A 70 -5.08 12.08 16.41
C SER A 70 -4.92 12.04 17.92
N GLN A 71 -3.86 11.35 18.37
CA GLN A 71 -3.38 11.43 19.75
C GLN A 71 -2.38 12.59 19.94
N VAL A 72 -2.00 13.24 18.84
CA VAL A 72 -1.05 14.38 18.86
C VAL A 72 -1.85 15.67 18.88
N THR A 73 -1.58 16.49 19.91
CA THR A 73 -2.22 17.80 20.05
C THR A 73 -1.94 18.69 18.82
N GLY A 74 -2.96 19.35 18.32
CA GLY A 74 -2.84 20.24 17.15
C GLY A 74 -2.88 19.53 15.78
N THR A 75 -3.12 18.23 15.75
CA THR A 75 -3.25 17.46 14.49
C THR A 75 -4.66 16.85 14.41
N PRO A 76 -5.68 17.63 14.06
CA PRO A 76 -7.06 17.15 14.04
C PRO A 76 -7.36 16.30 12.80
N ASN A 77 -8.44 15.53 12.88
CA ASN A 77 -9.04 14.81 11.76
C ASN A 77 -8.08 13.87 11.00
N THR A 78 -7.10 13.32 11.70
CA THR A 78 -6.19 12.31 11.17
C THR A 78 -5.71 11.41 12.29
N PHE A 79 -5.37 10.17 11.98
CA PHE A 79 -4.77 9.28 12.94
C PHE A 79 -3.24 9.43 12.93
N VAL A 80 -2.68 9.64 14.09
CA VAL A 80 -1.24 9.58 14.36
C VAL A 80 -1.06 8.82 15.66
N GLY A 81 -0.18 7.86 15.70
CA GLY A 81 0.09 7.04 16.88
C GLY A 81 1.47 6.39 16.82
N THR A 82 1.87 5.76 17.90
CA THR A 82 3.12 5.00 17.94
C THR A 82 2.94 3.69 17.16
N SER A 83 3.81 3.45 16.19
CA SER A 83 3.84 2.22 15.43
C SER A 83 4.81 1.21 16.03
N PHE A 84 4.58 -0.09 15.77
CA PHE A 84 5.58 -1.11 16.14
C PHE A 84 6.87 -0.96 15.31
N VAL A 85 6.79 -0.36 14.12
CA VAL A 85 7.95 -0.10 13.26
C VAL A 85 8.91 0.88 13.92
N GLU A 86 8.38 1.94 14.55
CA GLU A 86 9.17 2.87 15.31
C GLU A 86 9.89 2.18 16.48
N LEU A 87 9.22 1.24 17.15
CA LEU A 87 9.84 0.42 18.19
C LEU A 87 10.96 -0.46 17.64
N LEU A 88 10.77 -1.06 16.46
CA LEU A 88 11.84 -1.82 15.80
C LEU A 88 13.03 -0.92 15.46
N ARG A 89 12.78 0.26 14.89
CA ARG A 89 13.82 1.24 14.56
C ARG A 89 14.63 1.65 15.80
N GLN A 90 13.95 1.95 16.89
CA GLN A 90 14.59 2.29 18.18
C GLN A 90 15.41 1.14 18.77
N ASN A 91 15.13 -0.11 18.36
CA ASN A 91 15.88 -1.30 18.76
C ASN A 91 16.88 -1.77 17.69
N GLY A 92 17.31 -0.87 16.80
CA GLY A 92 18.41 -1.11 15.87
C GLY A 92 18.06 -1.83 14.59
N TYR A 93 16.77 -1.97 14.24
CA TYR A 93 16.36 -2.49 12.95
C TYR A 93 16.42 -1.40 11.87
N HIS A 94 16.94 -1.74 10.71
CA HIS A 94 16.77 -0.93 9.51
C HIS A 94 15.37 -1.19 8.93
N THR A 95 14.54 -0.15 8.83
CA THR A 95 13.10 -0.28 8.55
C THR A 95 12.76 0.24 7.16
N ILE A 96 12.16 -0.62 6.34
CA ILE A 96 11.90 -0.38 4.92
C ILE A 96 10.41 -0.57 4.64
N HIS A 97 9.79 0.44 4.05
CA HIS A 97 8.46 0.38 3.46
C HIS A 97 8.57 0.29 1.94
N CYS A 98 7.82 -0.61 1.31
CA CYS A 98 7.75 -0.72 -0.15
C CYS A 98 6.31 -0.99 -0.61
N GLY A 99 5.77 -0.07 -1.42
CA GLY A 99 4.44 -0.18 -2.01
C GLY A 99 3.36 0.61 -1.29
N LYS A 100 2.16 0.08 -1.20
CA LYS A 100 0.98 0.74 -0.64
C LYS A 100 1.14 1.05 0.85
N ALA A 101 1.03 2.33 1.23
CA ALA A 101 0.98 2.77 2.62
C ALA A 101 -0.46 2.92 3.15
N HIS A 102 -1.16 3.94 2.73
CA HIS A 102 -2.56 4.19 3.10
C HIS A 102 -2.78 4.29 4.61
N PHE A 103 -1.86 4.96 5.31
CA PHE A 103 -1.94 5.17 6.76
C PHE A 103 -2.61 6.48 7.15
N GLY A 104 -2.74 7.42 6.22
CA GLY A 104 -3.37 8.72 6.43
C GLY A 104 -3.57 9.46 5.13
N SER A 105 -4.23 10.62 5.21
CA SER A 105 -4.53 11.44 4.03
C SER A 105 -3.38 12.34 3.61
N ILE A 106 -3.49 12.88 2.40
CA ILE A 106 -2.61 13.91 1.85
C ILE A 106 -2.55 15.10 2.83
N ASP A 107 -1.39 15.73 2.96
CA ASP A 107 -1.10 16.83 3.86
C ASP A 107 -1.31 16.52 5.35
N THR A 108 -1.21 15.26 5.74
CA THR A 108 -1.20 14.85 7.14
C THR A 108 0.05 14.03 7.46
N PRO A 109 0.44 13.91 8.74
CA PRO A 109 1.58 13.07 9.12
C PRO A 109 1.44 11.61 8.67
N GLY A 110 0.21 11.11 8.55
CA GLY A 110 -0.05 9.74 8.11
C GLY A 110 0.21 9.46 6.63
N GLU A 111 0.40 10.49 5.81
CA GLU A 111 0.67 10.35 4.39
C GLU A 111 1.99 9.62 4.11
N ASN A 112 3.03 9.97 4.85
CA ASN A 112 4.37 9.47 4.60
C ASN A 112 4.75 8.35 5.58
N PRO A 113 5.09 7.15 5.09
CA PRO A 113 5.57 6.05 5.91
C PRO A 113 6.73 6.39 6.84
N THR A 114 7.56 7.36 6.50
CA THR A 114 8.68 7.75 7.37
C THR A 114 8.22 8.32 8.71
N HIS A 115 7.04 8.90 8.79
CA HIS A 115 6.44 9.36 10.05
C HIS A 115 5.96 8.21 10.94
N TRP A 116 5.96 6.99 10.42
CA TRP A 116 5.59 5.77 11.13
C TRP A 116 6.80 4.92 11.55
N GLY A 117 8.01 5.49 11.45
CA GLY A 117 9.25 4.83 11.84
C GLY A 117 9.96 4.06 10.74
N PHE A 118 9.50 4.14 9.50
CA PHE A 118 10.26 3.62 8.37
C PHE A 118 11.39 4.59 8.00
N GLU A 119 12.61 4.08 7.86
CA GLU A 119 13.77 4.86 7.40
C GLU A 119 13.80 5.00 5.88
N VAL A 120 13.25 4.00 5.19
CA VAL A 120 13.15 3.98 3.72
C VAL A 120 11.68 3.87 3.34
N ASN A 121 11.25 4.75 2.43
CA ASN A 121 9.94 4.67 1.79
C ASN A 121 10.08 4.53 0.28
N ILE A 122 9.59 3.44 -0.27
CA ILE A 122 9.52 3.16 -1.70
C ILE A 122 8.07 3.14 -2.11
N ALA A 123 7.67 4.12 -2.92
CA ALA A 123 6.34 4.21 -3.52
C ALA A 123 5.14 4.27 -2.54
N GLY A 124 5.39 4.51 -1.24
CA GLY A 124 4.33 4.64 -0.24
C GLY A 124 3.82 6.06 -0.13
N HIS A 125 2.50 6.25 -0.15
CA HIS A 125 1.83 7.55 0.01
C HIS A 125 0.40 7.39 0.54
N ALA A 126 -0.36 8.49 0.60
CA ALA A 126 -1.72 8.51 1.13
C ALA A 126 -2.71 7.61 0.38
N ALA A 127 -2.53 7.40 -0.93
CA ALA A 127 -3.51 6.66 -1.72
C ALA A 127 -3.54 5.17 -1.40
N GLY A 128 -4.74 4.64 -1.30
CA GLY A 128 -5.00 3.23 -1.03
C GLY A 128 -5.06 2.34 -2.26
N GLY A 129 -4.89 2.90 -3.43
CA GLY A 129 -4.87 2.22 -4.72
C GLY A 129 -3.80 2.84 -5.61
N LEU A 130 -3.86 2.53 -6.90
CA LEU A 130 -2.97 3.08 -7.91
C LEU A 130 -3.78 3.54 -9.14
N ALA A 131 -3.22 4.48 -9.90
CA ALA A 131 -3.85 4.94 -11.14
C ALA A 131 -3.78 3.88 -12.24
N THR A 132 -2.64 3.19 -12.35
CA THR A 132 -2.39 2.11 -13.31
C THR A 132 -1.14 1.33 -12.91
N TYR A 133 -1.07 0.05 -13.30
CA TYR A 133 0.13 -0.79 -13.17
C TYR A 133 1.14 -0.60 -14.30
N LEU A 134 0.76 0.13 -15.35
CA LEU A 134 1.50 0.19 -16.60
C LEU A 134 2.58 1.27 -16.58
N SER A 135 3.82 0.89 -16.82
CA SER A 135 4.95 1.82 -16.97
C SER A 135 4.80 2.74 -18.18
N GLU A 136 4.11 2.30 -19.22
CA GLU A 136 3.79 3.08 -20.42
C GLU A 136 2.89 4.27 -20.13
N GLN A 137 2.19 4.23 -19.01
CA GLN A 137 1.39 5.33 -18.46
C GLN A 137 2.09 5.99 -17.26
N ASN A 138 3.40 5.75 -17.08
CA ASN A 138 4.22 6.28 -16.02
C ASN A 138 3.58 6.09 -14.62
N TYR A 139 2.87 4.96 -14.42
CA TYR A 139 2.14 4.63 -13.17
C TYR A 139 1.23 5.74 -12.67
N GLY A 140 0.67 6.56 -13.57
CA GLY A 140 -0.26 7.63 -13.22
C GLY A 140 0.29 9.05 -13.37
N HIS A 141 1.45 9.22 -14.02
CA HIS A 141 2.05 10.51 -14.29
C HIS A 141 2.05 10.85 -15.78
N THR A 142 2.02 12.13 -16.06
CA THR A 142 2.26 12.69 -17.40
C THR A 142 3.74 12.61 -17.75
N ARG A 143 4.10 12.86 -19.01
CA ARG A 143 5.50 12.84 -19.46
C ARG A 143 6.40 13.89 -18.79
N ASP A 144 5.83 14.98 -18.33
CA ASP A 144 6.52 16.04 -17.57
C ASP A 144 6.55 15.78 -16.06
N GLY A 145 6.16 14.58 -15.63
CA GLY A 145 6.26 14.12 -14.25
C GLY A 145 5.14 14.55 -13.32
N LYS A 146 4.10 15.21 -13.84
CA LYS A 146 2.95 15.61 -13.02
C LYS A 146 1.98 14.45 -12.84
N PRO A 147 1.48 14.17 -11.62
CA PRO A 147 0.45 13.18 -11.44
C PRO A 147 -0.85 13.64 -12.12
N TYR A 148 -1.45 12.78 -12.94
CA TYR A 148 -2.80 13.02 -13.49
C TYR A 148 -3.90 12.42 -12.59
N SER A 149 -3.49 11.75 -11.52
CA SER A 149 -4.38 11.15 -10.52
C SER A 149 -3.74 11.26 -9.13
N LEU A 150 -4.56 11.47 -8.10
CA LEU A 150 -4.11 11.37 -6.70
C LEU A 150 -3.64 9.95 -6.33
N MET A 151 -3.89 8.97 -7.20
CA MET A 151 -3.44 7.58 -7.05
C MET A 151 -2.20 7.26 -7.90
N ALA A 152 -1.51 8.26 -8.45
CA ALA A 152 -0.24 8.06 -9.14
C ALA A 152 0.82 7.52 -8.17
N ILE A 153 1.56 6.50 -8.58
CA ILE A 153 2.59 5.88 -7.72
C ILE A 153 3.87 6.71 -7.78
N PRO A 154 4.33 7.30 -6.65
CA PRO A 154 5.57 8.09 -6.64
C PRO A 154 6.81 7.18 -6.59
N GLY A 155 7.97 7.74 -6.96
CA GLY A 155 9.29 7.13 -6.72
C GLY A 155 9.60 5.90 -7.58
N LEU A 156 8.96 5.77 -8.74
CA LEU A 156 9.23 4.72 -9.73
C LEU A 156 9.58 5.30 -11.10
N GLU A 157 10.15 6.51 -11.14
CA GLU A 157 10.44 7.25 -12.35
C GLU A 157 11.41 6.50 -13.28
N ASP A 158 12.37 5.77 -12.73
CA ASP A 158 13.36 4.96 -13.48
C ASP A 158 12.71 3.84 -14.31
N TYR A 159 11.48 3.51 -14.03
CA TYR A 159 10.73 2.45 -14.70
C TYR A 159 9.74 2.96 -15.75
N TRP A 160 9.57 4.28 -15.89
CA TRP A 160 8.60 4.83 -16.83
C TRP A 160 8.90 4.45 -18.27
N GLY A 161 7.88 3.99 -18.99
CA GLY A 161 8.01 3.60 -20.39
C GLY A 161 8.83 2.31 -20.66
N THR A 162 9.24 1.59 -19.61
CA THR A 162 10.14 0.41 -19.76
C THR A 162 9.40 -0.89 -20.08
N GLY A 163 8.07 -0.94 -20.00
CA GLY A 163 7.30 -2.18 -20.07
C GLY A 163 7.26 -2.98 -18.76
N ILE A 164 7.92 -2.49 -17.70
CA ILE A 164 7.95 -3.16 -16.39
C ILE A 164 6.65 -2.86 -15.65
N PHE A 165 5.98 -3.90 -15.19
CA PHE A 165 4.73 -3.80 -14.45
C PHE A 165 4.99 -3.31 -13.01
N ALA A 166 4.10 -2.47 -12.43
CA ALA A 166 4.33 -1.86 -11.11
C ALA A 166 4.68 -2.87 -10.02
N THR A 167 4.05 -4.06 -10.01
CA THR A 167 4.36 -5.13 -9.05
C THR A 167 5.81 -5.59 -9.15
N GLU A 168 6.34 -5.70 -10.37
CA GLU A 168 7.74 -6.07 -10.62
C GLU A 168 8.69 -4.94 -10.25
N ALA A 169 8.37 -3.69 -10.60
CA ALA A 169 9.18 -2.53 -10.25
C ALA A 169 9.36 -2.42 -8.73
N LEU A 170 8.27 -2.56 -7.97
CA LEU A 170 8.31 -2.58 -6.50
C LEU A 170 9.19 -3.72 -5.96
N THR A 171 9.10 -4.91 -6.54
CA THR A 171 9.93 -6.04 -6.12
C THR A 171 11.42 -5.78 -6.39
N GLN A 172 11.75 -5.20 -7.55
CA GLN A 172 13.13 -4.83 -7.88
C GLN A 172 13.67 -3.77 -6.92
N GLU A 173 12.90 -2.75 -6.58
CA GLU A 173 13.28 -1.73 -5.61
C GLU A 173 13.45 -2.30 -4.20
N ALA A 174 12.56 -3.21 -3.79
CA ALA A 174 12.69 -3.89 -2.51
C ALA A 174 13.99 -4.71 -2.42
N ILE A 175 14.36 -5.42 -3.49
CA ILE A 175 15.63 -6.17 -3.57
C ILE A 175 16.83 -5.22 -3.46
N LYS A 176 16.82 -4.10 -4.20
CA LYS A 176 17.88 -3.08 -4.10
C LYS A 176 18.01 -2.52 -2.68
N ALA A 177 16.89 -2.27 -2.00
CA ALA A 177 16.88 -1.79 -0.63
C ALA A 177 17.45 -2.83 0.35
N LEU A 178 17.11 -4.11 0.19
CA LEU A 178 17.66 -5.20 0.98
C LEU A 178 19.16 -5.38 0.76
N ASP A 179 19.67 -5.24 -0.47
CA ASP A 179 21.09 -5.31 -0.76
C ASP A 179 21.87 -4.14 -0.15
N LYS A 180 21.25 -2.97 -0.02
CA LYS A 180 21.80 -1.86 0.76
C LYS A 180 21.77 -2.16 2.26
N ALA A 181 20.66 -2.69 2.77
CA ALA A 181 20.49 -3.01 4.20
C ALA A 181 21.54 -4.01 4.70
N LYS A 182 21.90 -5.01 3.90
CA LYS A 182 22.98 -5.97 4.23
C LYS A 182 24.30 -5.30 4.59
N LYS A 183 24.59 -4.11 4.04
CA LYS A 183 25.84 -3.38 4.28
C LYS A 183 25.90 -2.74 5.67
N TYR A 184 24.74 -2.55 6.32
CA TYR A 184 24.67 -1.89 7.64
C TYR A 184 24.97 -2.82 8.81
N ASN A 185 25.09 -4.14 8.58
CA ASN A 185 25.27 -5.14 9.62
C ASN A 185 24.23 -5.04 10.77
N GLN A 186 23.01 -4.71 10.39
CA GLN A 186 21.84 -4.55 11.27
C GLN A 186 20.73 -5.50 10.83
N PRO A 187 19.87 -5.96 11.76
CA PRO A 187 18.64 -6.62 11.35
C PRO A 187 17.76 -5.63 10.57
N PHE A 188 16.97 -6.12 9.63
CA PHE A 188 16.06 -5.28 8.88
C PHE A 188 14.61 -5.74 9.05
N TYR A 189 13.70 -4.81 8.87
CA TYR A 189 12.28 -5.03 8.72
C TYR A 189 11.82 -4.48 7.37
N LEU A 190 11.37 -5.34 6.47
CA LEU A 190 10.76 -4.96 5.21
C LEU A 190 9.24 -5.15 5.28
N TYR A 191 8.49 -4.06 5.15
CA TYR A 191 7.05 -4.08 4.93
C TYR A 191 6.78 -4.04 3.42
N MET A 192 6.69 -5.23 2.80
CA MET A 192 6.37 -5.37 1.38
C MET A 192 4.86 -5.38 1.20
N ALA A 193 4.32 -4.31 0.63
CA ALA A 193 2.90 -4.07 0.48
C ALA A 193 2.54 -3.76 -0.97
N HIS A 194 2.43 -4.78 -1.81
CA HIS A 194 2.03 -4.60 -3.20
C HIS A 194 0.69 -3.86 -3.32
N TYR A 195 0.54 -3.05 -4.37
CA TYR A 195 -0.77 -2.53 -4.78
C TYR A 195 -1.66 -3.62 -5.38
N ALA A 196 -1.06 -4.67 -5.99
CA ALA A 196 -1.78 -5.82 -6.48
C ALA A 196 -2.55 -6.51 -5.33
N ILE A 197 -3.73 -6.89 -5.55
CA ILE A 197 -4.54 -6.99 -6.78
C ILE A 197 -5.67 -5.93 -6.79
N HIS A 198 -5.35 -4.69 -6.37
CA HIS A 198 -6.32 -3.60 -6.33
C HIS A 198 -6.70 -3.15 -7.76
N VAL A 199 -7.88 -2.56 -7.91
CA VAL A 199 -8.27 -1.91 -9.18
C VAL A 199 -7.39 -0.69 -9.48
N PRO A 200 -7.13 -0.37 -10.78
CA PRO A 200 -7.64 -1.03 -11.99
C PRO A 200 -7.07 -2.44 -12.17
N VAL A 201 -7.80 -3.30 -12.87
CA VAL A 201 -7.33 -4.64 -13.18
C VAL A 201 -6.63 -4.60 -14.54
N ASP A 202 -5.42 -4.05 -14.56
CA ASP A 202 -4.57 -4.02 -15.75
C ASP A 202 -4.05 -5.41 -16.09
N LYS A 203 -3.79 -5.65 -17.37
CA LYS A 203 -3.30 -6.93 -17.88
C LYS A 203 -1.79 -7.02 -17.69
N ASP A 204 -1.34 -7.92 -16.84
CA ASP A 204 0.08 -8.27 -16.82
C ASP A 204 0.40 -9.18 -18.02
N MET A 205 0.94 -8.57 -19.07
CA MET A 205 1.17 -9.25 -20.35
C MET A 205 2.19 -10.39 -20.29
N ARG A 206 2.97 -10.50 -19.22
CA ARG A 206 3.85 -11.65 -18.98
C ARG A 206 3.06 -12.94 -18.78
N PHE A 207 1.86 -12.83 -18.20
CA PHE A 207 1.04 -13.96 -17.77
C PHE A 207 -0.34 -14.01 -18.45
N PHE A 208 -0.91 -12.86 -18.81
CA PHE A 208 -2.25 -12.74 -19.37
C PHE A 208 -2.54 -13.70 -20.55
N PRO A 209 -1.65 -13.82 -21.59
CA PRO A 209 -1.95 -14.65 -22.75
C PRO A 209 -2.17 -16.14 -22.41
N LYS A 210 -1.51 -16.66 -21.38
CA LYS A 210 -1.69 -18.06 -20.99
C LYS A 210 -3.07 -18.34 -20.40
N TYR A 211 -3.65 -17.36 -19.71
CA TYR A 211 -4.99 -17.50 -19.12
C TYR A 211 -6.09 -17.41 -20.18
N ILE A 212 -5.90 -16.56 -21.19
CA ILE A 212 -6.77 -16.56 -22.38
C ILE A 212 -6.74 -17.91 -23.08
N LYS A 213 -5.55 -18.50 -23.28
CA LYS A 213 -5.40 -19.84 -23.86
C LYS A 213 -6.08 -20.96 -23.04
N LYS A 214 -6.28 -20.75 -21.75
CA LYS A 214 -7.01 -21.66 -20.85
C LYS A 214 -8.53 -21.46 -20.90
N GLY A 215 -9.04 -20.52 -21.71
CA GLY A 215 -10.46 -20.27 -21.89
C GLY A 215 -11.09 -19.32 -20.87
N LEU A 216 -10.27 -18.59 -20.06
CA LEU A 216 -10.80 -17.56 -19.18
C LEU A 216 -11.26 -16.35 -20.00
N SER A 217 -12.29 -15.66 -19.50
CA SER A 217 -12.68 -14.37 -20.05
C SER A 217 -11.56 -13.34 -19.90
N ASP A 218 -11.62 -12.26 -20.66
CA ASP A 218 -10.64 -11.17 -20.61
C ASP A 218 -10.44 -10.63 -19.20
N LYS A 219 -11.53 -10.41 -18.46
CA LYS A 219 -11.51 -9.92 -17.08
C LYS A 219 -10.90 -10.92 -16.10
N GLU A 220 -11.27 -12.19 -16.20
CA GLU A 220 -10.71 -13.24 -15.34
C GLU A 220 -9.23 -13.48 -15.63
N ALA A 221 -8.85 -13.47 -16.90
CA ALA A 221 -7.45 -13.61 -17.32
C ALA A 221 -6.59 -12.45 -16.83
N ALA A 222 -7.10 -11.21 -16.90
CA ALA A 222 -6.42 -10.04 -16.35
C ALA A 222 -6.23 -10.19 -14.83
N TYR A 223 -7.27 -10.53 -14.08
CA TYR A 223 -7.18 -10.74 -12.64
C TYR A 223 -6.21 -11.87 -12.27
N ALA A 224 -6.28 -12.99 -12.97
CA ALA A 224 -5.36 -14.12 -12.76
C ALA A 224 -3.90 -13.74 -13.07
N SER A 225 -3.67 -12.88 -14.06
CA SER A 225 -2.33 -12.39 -14.39
C SER A 225 -1.73 -11.51 -13.29
N LEU A 226 -2.55 -10.67 -12.63
CA LEU A 226 -2.12 -9.88 -11.46
C LEU A 226 -1.70 -10.78 -10.29
N ILE A 227 -2.51 -11.82 -10.00
CA ILE A 227 -2.21 -12.76 -8.91
C ILE A 227 -0.89 -13.49 -9.18
N GLU A 228 -0.68 -13.94 -10.40
CA GLU A 228 0.57 -14.64 -10.75
C GLU A 228 1.77 -13.71 -10.71
N GLY A 229 1.62 -12.47 -11.18
CA GLY A 229 2.68 -11.46 -11.09
C GLY A 229 3.08 -11.13 -9.66
N MET A 230 2.13 -11.16 -8.72
CA MET A 230 2.40 -10.95 -7.29
C MET A 230 3.07 -12.18 -6.65
N ASP A 231 2.75 -13.40 -7.09
CA ASP A 231 3.31 -14.64 -6.54
C ASP A 231 4.75 -14.88 -7.01
N LYS A 232 5.15 -14.32 -8.14
CA LYS A 232 6.48 -14.53 -8.74
C LYS A 232 7.58 -13.76 -8.04
#